data_3195dbec8deec265d4585917392128e2
#
_entry.id   3195dbec8deec265d4585917392128e2
#
_cell.length_a   1.000
_cell.length_b   1.000
_cell.length_c   1.000
_cell.angle_alpha   90.00
_cell.angle_beta   90.00
_cell.angle_gamma   90.00
#
_symmetry.space_group_name_H-M   'P 1'
#
loop_
_entity.id
_entity.type
_entity.pdbx_description
1 polymer ?
#
loop_
_entity_poly.entity_id
_entity_poly.type
_entity_poly.pdbx_seq_one_letter_code
_entity_poly.pdbx_strand_id
1 'polypeptide(L)'
;LELHPATRFIGTMNYGYAGTRELNEALGSRFLVLQMPVIEEKQLEKLLRREYPEISKSMCRQLCAIFYELDEKAGNLEISPRAVDLRGLLDAVSVMKLGLSPLEAMDMGITNKVFDSTERSIIHDVIAARIPKSWN
;
A
#
# COMPACT_ATOMS: atom_id res chain seq x y z
N LEU A 1 -9.83 -13.41 35.41
CA LEU A 1 -8.47 -12.91 35.06
C LEU A 1 -8.36 -11.51 35.63
N GLU A 2 -7.48 -11.30 36.61
CA GLU A 2 -7.13 -9.95 37.07
C GLU A 2 -6.07 -9.38 36.13
N LEU A 3 -6.38 -8.24 35.53
CA LEU A 3 -5.45 -7.53 34.65
C LEU A 3 -4.70 -6.49 35.46
N HIS A 4 -3.42 -6.30 35.12
CA HIS A 4 -2.62 -5.23 35.72
C HIS A 4 -3.26 -3.86 35.44
N PRO A 5 -3.31 -2.91 36.40
CA PRO A 5 -3.95 -1.59 36.21
C PRO A 5 -3.43 -0.77 35.02
N ALA A 6 -2.17 -1.01 34.60
CA ALA A 6 -1.56 -0.35 33.44
C ALA A 6 -1.84 -1.05 32.12
N THR A 7 -2.63 -2.15 32.09
CA THR A 7 -2.98 -2.84 30.85
C THR A 7 -3.76 -1.94 29.92
N ARG A 8 -3.40 -1.94 28.64
CA ARG A 8 -4.10 -1.23 27.56
C ARG A 8 -4.36 -2.21 26.42
N PHE A 9 -5.52 -2.09 25.81
CA PHE A 9 -5.90 -2.88 24.63
C PHE A 9 -5.82 -1.99 23.39
N ILE A 10 -5.05 -2.41 22.41
CA ILE A 10 -4.93 -1.74 21.10
C ILE A 10 -5.37 -2.75 20.06
N GLY A 11 -6.40 -2.40 19.28
CA GLY A 11 -6.86 -3.18 18.14
C GLY A 11 -6.59 -2.43 16.84
N THR A 12 -6.33 -3.17 15.77
CA THR A 12 -6.24 -2.62 14.42
C THR A 12 -7.26 -3.33 13.54
N MET A 13 -7.89 -2.60 12.64
CA MET A 13 -8.85 -3.14 11.70
C MET A 13 -8.75 -2.43 10.35
N ASN A 14 -9.06 -3.16 9.28
CA ASN A 14 -9.26 -2.57 7.96
C ASN A 14 -10.73 -2.15 7.86
N TYR A 15 -10.97 -0.87 7.61
CA TYR A 15 -12.32 -0.34 7.46
C TYR A 15 -12.74 -0.36 5.99
N GLY A 16 -14.00 -0.74 5.71
CA GLY A 16 -14.57 -0.67 4.36
C GLY A 16 -14.19 -1.81 3.40
N TYR A 17 -13.52 -2.86 3.87
CA TYR A 17 -13.23 -4.03 3.03
C TYR A 17 -14.41 -4.99 2.95
N ALA A 18 -14.67 -5.56 1.76
CA ALA A 18 -15.64 -6.62 1.58
C ALA A 18 -15.33 -7.80 2.54
N GLY A 19 -16.32 -8.16 3.39
CA GLY A 19 -16.13 -9.18 4.43
C GLY A 19 -15.77 -8.65 5.81
N THR A 20 -15.49 -7.35 5.98
CA THR A 20 -15.44 -6.74 7.31
C THR A 20 -16.86 -6.46 7.80
N ARG A 21 -17.14 -6.83 9.05
CA ARG A 21 -18.38 -6.42 9.71
C ARG A 21 -18.13 -5.13 10.46
N GLU A 22 -19.15 -4.28 10.53
CA GLU A 22 -19.11 -3.12 11.40
C GLU A 22 -18.83 -3.55 12.83
N LEU A 23 -18.05 -2.73 13.54
CA LEU A 23 -17.87 -2.92 14.98
C LEU A 23 -19.23 -2.87 15.66
N ASN A 24 -19.50 -3.84 16.51
CA ASN A 24 -20.65 -3.82 17.38
C ASN A 24 -20.66 -2.47 18.14
N GLU A 25 -21.80 -1.79 18.17
CA GLU A 25 -21.98 -0.47 18.77
C GLU A 25 -21.48 -0.43 20.23
N ALA A 26 -21.72 -1.51 20.97
CA ALA A 26 -21.25 -1.65 22.35
C ALA A 26 -19.72 -1.73 22.47
N LEU A 27 -19.02 -2.23 21.46
CA LEU A 27 -17.56 -2.20 21.38
C LEU A 27 -17.07 -0.83 20.93
N GLY A 28 -17.67 -0.26 19.90
CA GLY A 28 -17.31 1.07 19.37
C GLY A 28 -17.35 2.15 20.46
N SER A 29 -18.35 2.12 21.31
CA SER A 29 -18.50 3.10 22.42
C SER A 29 -17.45 2.97 23.52
N ARG A 30 -16.71 1.86 23.61
CA ARG A 30 -15.67 1.59 24.62
C ARG A 30 -14.26 1.89 24.14
N PHE A 31 -14.06 2.15 22.85
CA PHE A 31 -12.76 2.43 22.24
C PHE A 31 -12.65 3.88 21.80
N LEU A 32 -11.46 4.43 21.93
CA LEU A 32 -11.08 5.63 21.19
C LEU A 32 -10.66 5.18 19.79
N VAL A 33 -11.36 5.64 18.76
CA VAL A 33 -11.10 5.26 17.37
C VAL A 33 -10.19 6.28 16.72
N LEU A 34 -9.05 5.82 16.23
CA LEU A 34 -8.13 6.61 15.42
C LEU A 34 -8.22 6.13 13.95
N GLN A 35 -8.61 7.04 13.08
CA GLN A 35 -8.57 6.79 11.65
C GLN A 35 -7.18 7.12 11.11
N MET A 36 -6.51 6.11 10.57
CA MET A 36 -5.19 6.29 9.96
C MET A 36 -5.36 6.77 8.52
N PRO A 37 -4.84 7.95 8.16
CA PRO A 37 -4.89 8.42 6.77
C PRO A 37 -3.93 7.62 5.89
N VAL A 38 -4.11 7.74 4.56
CA VAL A 38 -3.11 7.29 3.59
C VAL A 38 -1.80 8.03 3.88
N ILE A 39 -0.67 7.32 3.74
CA ILE A 39 0.65 7.90 3.99
C ILE A 39 0.89 9.10 3.06
N GLU A 40 1.39 10.20 3.58
CA GLU A 40 1.77 11.37 2.79
C GLU A 40 3.04 11.13 1.97
N GLU A 41 3.15 11.78 0.79
CA GLU A 41 4.27 11.60 -0.16
C GLU A 41 5.64 11.76 0.51
N LYS A 42 5.83 12.82 1.28
CA LYS A 42 7.08 13.06 2.01
C LYS A 42 7.41 11.96 3.02
N GLN A 43 6.38 11.37 3.61
CA GLN A 43 6.55 10.29 4.58
C GLN A 43 6.86 8.97 3.86
N LEU A 44 6.23 8.72 2.71
CA LEU A 44 6.51 7.56 1.88
C LEU A 44 7.95 7.61 1.33
N GLU A 45 8.40 8.76 0.80
CA GLU A 45 9.78 8.94 0.35
C GLU A 45 10.78 8.69 1.50
N LYS A 46 10.49 9.22 2.69
CA LYS A 46 11.32 9.02 3.88
C LYS A 46 11.36 7.56 4.31
N LEU A 47 10.21 6.87 4.26
CA LEU A 47 10.09 5.44 4.58
C LEU A 47 10.94 4.60 3.61
N LEU A 48 10.75 4.79 2.30
CA LEU A 48 11.49 4.06 1.27
C LEU A 48 13.00 4.25 1.41
N ARG A 49 13.48 5.47 1.66
CA ARG A 49 14.91 5.75 1.85
C ARG A 49 15.49 5.17 3.13
N ARG A 50 14.68 5.05 4.18
CA ARG A 50 15.09 4.45 5.44
C ARG A 50 15.22 2.94 5.33
N GLU A 51 14.20 2.30 4.74
CA GLU A 51 14.13 0.83 4.62
C GLU A 51 15.03 0.30 3.48
N TYR A 52 15.23 1.11 2.44
CA TYR A 52 15.96 0.73 1.23
C TYR A 52 16.96 1.84 0.83
N PRO A 53 18.02 2.06 1.61
CA PRO A 53 18.97 3.14 1.36
C PRO A 53 19.76 3.01 0.04
N GLU A 54 19.77 1.82 -0.55
CA GLU A 54 20.44 1.51 -1.81
C GLU A 54 19.65 1.90 -3.06
N ILE A 55 18.33 2.13 -2.96
CA ILE A 55 17.58 2.57 -4.14
C ILE A 55 17.94 3.99 -4.54
N SER A 56 18.01 4.24 -5.85
CA SER A 56 18.31 5.57 -6.35
C SER A 56 17.21 6.58 -5.99
N LYS A 57 17.60 7.85 -5.90
CA LYS A 57 16.63 8.94 -5.68
C LYS A 57 15.55 8.99 -6.77
N SER A 58 15.93 8.66 -8.01
CA SER A 58 15.00 8.59 -9.14
C SER A 58 14.00 7.46 -8.94
N MET A 59 14.45 6.25 -8.58
CA MET A 59 13.58 5.11 -8.32
C MET A 59 12.61 5.42 -7.17
N CYS A 60 13.10 5.96 -6.07
CA CYS A 60 12.26 6.34 -4.95
C CYS A 60 11.11 7.27 -5.37
N ARG A 61 11.40 8.30 -6.18
CA ARG A 61 10.38 9.23 -6.70
C ARG A 61 9.36 8.55 -7.61
N GLN A 62 9.80 7.65 -8.49
CA GLN A 62 8.88 6.94 -9.38
C GLN A 62 7.96 5.99 -8.60
N LEU A 63 8.49 5.29 -7.60
CA LEU A 63 7.69 4.44 -6.72
C LEU A 63 6.65 5.24 -5.94
N CYS A 64 7.02 6.42 -5.41
CA CYS A 64 6.05 7.32 -4.79
C CYS A 64 4.98 7.77 -5.80
N ALA A 65 5.39 8.17 -7.01
CA ALA A 65 4.47 8.62 -8.04
C ALA A 65 3.49 7.52 -8.47
N ILE A 66 3.94 6.26 -8.60
CA ILE A 66 3.06 5.12 -8.86
C ILE A 66 2.02 4.99 -7.74
N PHE A 67 2.46 4.99 -6.48
CA PHE A 67 1.58 4.82 -5.34
C PHE A 67 0.47 5.87 -5.29
N TYR A 68 0.80 7.15 -5.51
CA TYR A 68 -0.19 8.23 -5.47
C TYR A 68 -1.08 8.27 -6.70
N GLU A 69 -0.59 7.87 -7.88
CA GLU A 69 -1.45 7.74 -9.06
C GLU A 69 -2.49 6.62 -8.88
N LEU A 70 -2.10 5.52 -8.25
CA LEU A 70 -3.05 4.46 -7.90
C LEU A 70 -4.05 4.93 -6.84
N ASP A 71 -3.62 5.71 -5.85
CA ASP A 71 -4.49 6.29 -4.82
C ASP A 71 -5.52 7.26 -5.45
N GLU A 72 -5.09 8.12 -6.36
CA GLU A 72 -5.96 9.03 -7.11
C GLU A 72 -7.00 8.27 -7.94
N LYS A 73 -6.58 7.23 -8.67
CA LYS A 73 -7.49 6.38 -9.45
C LYS A 73 -8.48 5.63 -8.57
N ALA A 74 -8.05 5.17 -7.41
CA ALA A 74 -8.95 4.55 -6.42
C ALA A 74 -9.96 5.56 -5.88
N GLY A 75 -9.54 6.80 -5.61
CA GLY A 75 -10.40 7.90 -5.20
C GLY A 75 -11.44 8.26 -6.27
N ASN A 76 -11.08 8.14 -7.54
CA ASN A 76 -11.96 8.35 -8.70
C ASN A 76 -12.84 7.12 -9.03
N LEU A 77 -12.76 6.05 -8.26
CA LEU A 77 -13.50 4.79 -8.49
C LEU A 77 -13.12 4.07 -9.80
N GLU A 78 -11.95 4.36 -10.38
CA GLU A 78 -11.46 3.68 -11.57
C GLU A 78 -10.88 2.29 -11.25
N ILE A 79 -10.35 2.15 -10.04
CA ILE A 79 -9.81 0.89 -9.51
C ILE A 79 -10.24 0.71 -8.05
N SER A 80 -10.17 -0.51 -7.56
CA SER A 80 -10.45 -0.82 -6.16
C SER A 80 -9.39 -0.21 -5.22
N PRO A 81 -9.78 0.30 -4.04
CA PRO A 81 -8.83 0.75 -3.02
C PRO A 81 -7.81 -0.32 -2.59
N ARG A 82 -8.05 -1.59 -2.89
CA ARG A 82 -7.10 -2.69 -2.64
C ARG A 82 -5.82 -2.59 -3.46
N ALA A 83 -5.86 -1.87 -4.59
CA ALA A 83 -4.68 -1.62 -5.42
C ALA A 83 -3.71 -0.63 -4.76
N VAL A 84 -4.19 0.19 -3.81
CA VAL A 84 -3.36 1.12 -3.02
C VAL A 84 -2.74 0.34 -1.86
N ASP A 85 -1.78 -0.52 -2.17
CA ASP A 85 -1.16 -1.44 -1.21
C ASP A 85 0.28 -1.01 -0.89
N LEU A 86 0.44 -0.28 0.21
CA LEU A 86 1.77 0.13 0.70
C LEU A 86 2.66 -1.07 1.00
N ARG A 87 2.10 -2.14 1.57
CA ARG A 87 2.86 -3.35 1.86
C ARG A 87 3.32 -4.02 0.56
N GLY A 88 2.42 -4.11 -0.42
CA GLY A 88 2.76 -4.63 -1.75
C GLY A 88 3.87 -3.82 -2.43
N LEU A 89 3.88 -2.50 -2.29
CA LEU A 89 4.96 -1.65 -2.77
C LEU A 89 6.30 -1.97 -2.07
N LEU A 90 6.31 -2.11 -0.75
CA LEU A 90 7.52 -2.45 0.00
C LEU A 90 8.03 -3.86 -0.33
N ASP A 91 7.11 -4.83 -0.48
CA ASP A 91 7.44 -6.20 -0.90
C ASP A 91 8.05 -6.20 -2.31
N ALA A 92 7.50 -5.42 -3.25
CA ALA A 92 8.06 -5.25 -4.59
C ALA A 92 9.51 -4.73 -4.54
N VAL A 93 9.78 -3.69 -3.75
CA VAL A 93 11.16 -3.18 -3.59
C VAL A 93 12.08 -4.25 -3.00
N SER A 94 11.58 -5.04 -2.06
CA SER A 94 12.35 -6.14 -1.45
C SER A 94 12.78 -7.20 -2.48
N VAL A 95 11.86 -7.58 -3.39
CA VAL A 95 12.20 -8.59 -4.42
C VAL A 95 13.02 -8.00 -5.58
N MET A 96 12.93 -6.69 -5.86
CA MET A 96 13.88 -6.01 -6.75
C MET A 96 15.32 -6.15 -6.27
N LYS A 97 15.55 -6.08 -4.96
CA LYS A 97 16.89 -6.30 -4.35
C LYS A 97 17.41 -7.72 -4.58
N LEU A 98 16.52 -8.68 -4.79
CA LEU A 98 16.86 -10.08 -5.09
C LEU A 98 17.11 -10.31 -6.60
N GLY A 99 17.01 -9.25 -7.42
CA GLY A 99 17.33 -9.29 -8.83
C GLY A 99 16.12 -9.42 -9.77
N LEU A 100 14.89 -9.31 -9.27
CA LEU A 100 13.74 -9.21 -10.17
C LEU A 100 13.71 -7.84 -10.86
N SER A 101 13.25 -7.82 -12.10
CA SER A 101 13.02 -6.55 -12.79
C SER A 101 11.95 -5.72 -12.06
N PRO A 102 12.07 -4.38 -12.05
CA PRO A 102 11.12 -3.52 -11.34
C PRO A 102 9.68 -3.72 -11.77
N LEU A 103 9.42 -3.95 -13.07
CA LEU A 103 8.08 -4.18 -13.57
C LEU A 103 7.49 -5.50 -13.03
N GLU A 104 8.23 -6.61 -13.12
CA GLU A 104 7.79 -7.90 -12.59
C GLU A 104 7.57 -7.84 -11.07
N ALA A 105 8.47 -7.19 -10.35
CA ALA A 105 8.36 -7.03 -8.91
C ALA A 105 7.09 -6.25 -8.51
N MET A 106 6.78 -5.16 -9.23
CA MET A 106 5.57 -4.37 -9.00
C MET A 106 4.31 -5.15 -9.38
N ASP A 107 4.34 -5.91 -10.48
CA ASP A 107 3.22 -6.79 -10.84
C ASP A 107 2.96 -7.84 -9.76
N MET A 108 4.00 -8.46 -9.21
CA MET A 108 3.87 -9.42 -8.11
C MET A 108 3.36 -8.75 -6.82
N GLY A 109 3.86 -7.58 -6.51
CA GLY A 109 3.52 -6.85 -5.29
C GLY A 109 2.12 -6.24 -5.30
N ILE A 110 1.62 -5.80 -6.45
CA ILE A 110 0.39 -5.01 -6.59
C ILE A 110 -0.56 -5.61 -7.62
N THR A 111 -0.18 -5.63 -8.92
CA THR A 111 -1.08 -5.95 -10.03
C THR A 111 -1.74 -7.32 -9.89
N ASN A 112 -0.96 -8.36 -9.55
CA ASN A 112 -1.43 -9.74 -9.48
C ASN A 112 -2.34 -10.03 -8.27
N LYS A 113 -2.44 -9.11 -7.32
CA LYS A 113 -3.36 -9.21 -6.18
C LYS A 113 -4.79 -8.81 -6.52
N VAL A 114 -4.99 -8.20 -7.68
CA VAL A 114 -6.30 -7.74 -8.17
C VAL A 114 -6.93 -8.80 -9.05
N PHE A 115 -8.20 -9.15 -8.79
CA PHE A 115 -8.90 -10.22 -9.50
C PHE A 115 -9.52 -9.74 -10.82
N ASP A 116 -10.03 -8.51 -10.86
CA ASP A 116 -10.64 -7.95 -12.06
C ASP A 116 -9.59 -7.68 -13.14
N SER A 117 -9.82 -8.18 -14.35
CA SER A 117 -8.88 -8.08 -15.46
C SER A 117 -8.74 -6.65 -16.00
N THR A 118 -9.80 -5.85 -15.96
CA THR A 118 -9.79 -4.46 -16.40
C THR A 118 -9.01 -3.59 -15.43
N GLU A 119 -9.28 -3.72 -14.14
CA GLU A 119 -8.50 -3.06 -13.09
C GLU A 119 -7.02 -3.44 -13.18
N ARG A 120 -6.74 -4.73 -13.38
CA ARG A 120 -5.37 -5.23 -13.51
C ARG A 120 -4.62 -4.57 -14.67
N SER A 121 -5.29 -4.41 -15.81
CA SER A 121 -4.71 -3.72 -16.97
C SER A 121 -4.41 -2.25 -16.64
N ILE A 122 -5.35 -1.53 -16.04
CA ILE A 122 -5.16 -0.13 -15.64
C ILE A 122 -3.97 0.02 -14.69
N ILE A 123 -3.87 -0.85 -13.67
CA ILE A 123 -2.78 -0.82 -12.69
C ILE A 123 -1.44 -1.12 -13.36
N HIS A 124 -1.38 -2.15 -14.20
CA HIS A 124 -0.18 -2.49 -14.97
C HIS A 124 0.28 -1.33 -15.85
N ASP A 125 -0.63 -0.68 -16.57
CA ASP A 125 -0.33 0.46 -17.45
C ASP A 125 0.24 1.65 -16.67
N VAL A 126 -0.31 1.96 -15.49
CA VAL A 126 0.22 3.01 -14.59
C VAL A 126 1.65 2.67 -14.17
N ILE A 127 1.89 1.43 -13.76
CA ILE A 127 3.22 0.97 -13.34
C ILE A 127 4.20 1.01 -14.51
N ALA A 128 3.84 0.43 -15.65
CA ALA A 128 4.70 0.35 -16.83
C ALA A 128 5.05 1.72 -17.41
N ALA A 129 4.13 2.69 -17.33
CA ALA A 129 4.38 4.05 -17.82
C ALA A 129 5.44 4.80 -16.98
N ARG A 130 5.64 4.42 -15.72
CA ARG A 130 6.55 5.11 -14.80
C ARG A 130 7.87 4.38 -14.56
N ILE A 131 7.97 3.11 -14.92
CA ILE A 131 9.20 2.34 -14.81
C ILE A 131 10.02 2.53 -16.08
N PRO A 132 11.19 3.19 -16.02
CA PRO A 132 12.06 3.36 -17.19
C PRO A 132 12.58 1.99 -17.69
N LYS A 133 12.65 1.82 -19.00
CA LYS A 133 13.21 0.62 -19.64
C LYS A 133 14.66 0.34 -19.21
N SER A 134 15.37 1.35 -18.75
CA SER A 134 16.74 1.24 -18.28
C SER A 134 16.88 0.59 -16.88
N TRP A 135 15.76 0.29 -16.23
CA TRP A 135 15.76 -0.40 -14.93
C TRP A 135 15.56 -1.90 -15.06
N ASN A 136 15.32 -2.40 -16.27
CA ASN A 136 15.18 -3.83 -16.60
C ASN A 136 16.56 -4.46 -16.87
#